data_6320c855a28d194d8d53a5e67550fc3c
#
_entry.id   6320c855a28d194d8d53a5e67550fc3c
#
_cell.length_a   1.000
_cell.length_b   1.000
_cell.length_c   1.000
_cell.angle_alpha   90.00
_cell.angle_beta   90.00
_cell.angle_gamma   90.00
#
_symmetry.space_group_name_H-M   'P 1'
#
loop_
_entity.id
_entity.type
_entity.pdbx_description
1 polymer ?
#
loop_
_entity_poly.entity_id
_entity_poly.type
_entity_poly.pdbx_seq_one_letter_code
_entity_poly.pdbx_strand_id
1 'polypeptide(L)'
;PDFSQAIRAANEALAPILSVDLPSGLSADSGACQGECIEADVTVTFIGRKLGLYTGDGPEYAGRVYFADLGVPSDIYSNLLASASCLDYGALAQSLVPRRLNAHKNNHGHVLVVGGDLGMTGAVMMAAEAALFAGAGLVSVATRDVSAILARRPEIMAREVHEVDVLRELISRATVVLLGPGLGVGEWGRALFDEVLSGT
;
A
#
# COMPACT_ATOMS: atom_id res chain seq x y z
N PRO A 1 24.49 -0.36 29.43
CA PRO A 1 24.86 -1.61 28.77
C PRO A 1 24.54 -1.47 27.31
N ASP A 2 25.50 -1.79 26.47
CA ASP A 2 25.30 -1.78 25.02
C ASP A 2 24.61 -3.10 24.61
N PHE A 3 23.31 -3.07 24.38
CA PHE A 3 22.52 -4.21 23.96
C PHE A 3 22.87 -4.69 22.53
N SER A 4 23.54 -3.85 21.73
CA SER A 4 23.89 -4.16 20.33
C SER A 4 24.78 -5.40 20.22
N GLN A 5 25.69 -5.60 21.21
CA GLN A 5 26.54 -6.81 21.23
C GLN A 5 25.71 -8.09 21.45
N ALA A 6 24.72 -8.03 22.34
CA ALA A 6 23.86 -9.16 22.63
C ALA A 6 22.96 -9.50 21.41
N ILE A 7 22.46 -8.47 20.73
CA ILE A 7 21.66 -8.64 19.50
C ILE A 7 22.51 -9.30 18.41
N ARG A 8 23.72 -8.80 18.16
CA ARG A 8 24.64 -9.39 17.18
C ARG A 8 24.97 -10.84 17.51
N ALA A 9 25.30 -11.15 18.76
CA ALA A 9 25.59 -12.50 19.18
C ALA A 9 24.39 -13.45 19.03
N ALA A 10 23.17 -12.95 19.22
CA ALA A 10 21.96 -13.73 18.99
C ALA A 10 21.73 -13.97 17.49
N ASN A 11 21.88 -12.96 16.63
CA ASN A 11 21.74 -13.12 15.19
C ASN A 11 22.81 -14.02 14.55
N GLU A 12 24.03 -14.05 15.13
CA GLU A 12 25.12 -14.95 14.71
C GLU A 12 24.93 -16.40 15.18
N ALA A 13 24.00 -16.65 16.10
CA ALA A 13 23.75 -18.00 16.59
C ALA A 13 23.03 -18.84 15.52
N LEU A 14 23.39 -20.16 15.47
CA LEU A 14 22.75 -21.10 14.53
C LEU A 14 21.36 -21.57 14.99
N ALA A 15 20.89 -21.12 16.15
CA ALA A 15 19.60 -21.50 16.71
C ALA A 15 18.49 -20.59 16.16
N PRO A 16 17.29 -21.14 15.87
CA PRO A 16 16.13 -20.31 15.51
C PRO A 16 15.79 -19.32 16.62
N ILE A 17 15.42 -18.10 16.22
CA ILE A 17 15.08 -17.01 17.14
C ILE A 17 13.57 -16.80 17.19
N LEU A 18 13.01 -16.93 18.39
CA LEU A 18 11.62 -16.56 18.69
C LEU A 18 11.61 -15.21 19.41
N SER A 19 11.01 -14.20 18.80
CA SER A 19 10.76 -12.91 19.45
C SER A 19 9.41 -12.91 20.16
N VAL A 20 9.44 -12.40 21.39
CA VAL A 20 8.25 -12.23 22.24
C VAL A 20 7.76 -10.80 22.11
N ASP A 21 6.57 -10.62 21.58
CA ASP A 21 5.87 -9.38 21.29
C ASP A 21 6.46 -8.58 20.11
N LEU A 22 7.74 -8.25 20.13
CA LEU A 22 8.44 -7.48 19.11
C LEU A 22 9.93 -7.83 19.11
N PRO A 23 10.60 -7.93 17.96
CA PRO A 23 12.04 -8.06 17.90
C PRO A 23 12.73 -6.87 18.57
N SER A 24 13.71 -7.15 19.46
CA SER A 24 14.46 -6.08 20.13
C SER A 24 15.21 -5.22 19.12
N GLY A 25 15.10 -3.91 19.25
CA GLY A 25 15.66 -2.91 18.32
C GLY A 25 14.67 -2.38 17.28
N LEU A 26 13.54 -3.08 17.06
CA LEU A 26 12.51 -2.66 16.12
C LEU A 26 11.50 -1.71 16.78
N SER A 27 11.14 -0.62 16.10
CA SER A 27 10.10 0.31 16.56
C SER A 27 8.70 -0.29 16.37
N ALA A 28 7.91 -0.34 17.43
CA ALA A 28 6.53 -0.85 17.39
C ALA A 28 5.60 -0.05 16.48
N ASP A 29 5.83 1.25 16.36
CA ASP A 29 4.96 2.17 15.62
C ASP A 29 5.34 2.33 14.16
N SER A 30 6.65 2.38 13.87
CA SER A 30 7.15 2.70 12.51
C SER A 30 7.78 1.51 11.79
N GLY A 31 8.22 0.47 12.51
CA GLY A 31 9.01 -0.61 11.96
C GLY A 31 10.46 -0.21 11.64
N ALA A 32 10.91 0.96 12.09
CA ALA A 32 12.29 1.35 11.88
C ALA A 32 13.23 0.58 12.80
N CYS A 33 14.32 0.06 12.26
CA CYS A 33 15.41 -0.50 13.04
C CYS A 33 16.27 0.65 13.60
N GLN A 34 16.38 0.72 14.93
CA GLN A 34 17.11 1.77 15.64
C GLN A 34 18.53 1.29 16.00
N GLY A 35 19.33 1.03 15.03
CA GLY A 35 20.69 0.48 15.19
C GLY A 35 20.73 -1.01 14.85
N GLU A 36 20.92 -1.88 15.85
CA GLU A 36 20.86 -3.32 15.67
C GLU A 36 19.48 -3.86 16.04
N CYS A 37 18.94 -4.77 15.22
CA CYS A 37 17.68 -5.44 15.45
C CYS A 37 17.86 -6.96 15.51
N ILE A 38 17.08 -7.64 16.32
CA ILE A 38 16.96 -9.09 16.29
C ILE A 38 16.30 -9.50 14.95
N GLU A 39 16.94 -10.46 14.27
CA GLU A 39 16.41 -11.13 13.07
C GLU A 39 15.66 -12.39 13.53
N ALA A 40 14.37 -12.25 13.80
CA ALA A 40 13.56 -13.36 14.30
C ALA A 40 13.07 -14.26 13.16
N ASP A 41 13.08 -15.58 13.38
CA ASP A 41 12.37 -16.54 12.52
C ASP A 41 10.86 -16.48 12.75
N VAL A 42 10.47 -16.22 14.01
CA VAL A 42 9.09 -16.14 14.45
C VAL A 42 8.94 -15.02 15.46
N THR A 43 7.87 -14.26 15.34
CA THR A 43 7.43 -13.30 16.37
C THR A 43 6.02 -13.65 16.84
N VAL A 44 5.81 -13.79 18.15
CA VAL A 44 4.49 -13.93 18.75
C VAL A 44 4.13 -12.61 19.42
N THR A 45 3.20 -11.86 18.82
CA THR A 45 2.73 -10.56 19.34
C THR A 45 1.43 -10.70 20.10
N PHE A 46 1.21 -9.88 21.14
CA PHE A 46 0.15 -10.05 22.10
C PHE A 46 -0.81 -8.86 22.11
N ILE A 47 -2.09 -9.14 22.43
CA ILE A 47 -3.18 -8.18 22.70
C ILE A 47 -3.48 -7.27 21.51
N GLY A 48 -2.49 -6.61 20.90
CA GLY A 48 -2.63 -5.77 19.72
C GLY A 48 -1.47 -6.02 18.74
N ARG A 49 -1.78 -6.13 17.45
CA ARG A 49 -0.76 -6.18 16.41
C ARG A 49 -0.08 -4.83 16.30
N LYS A 50 1.24 -4.80 16.43
CA LYS A 50 2.03 -3.56 16.30
C LYS A 50 2.21 -3.23 14.84
N LEU A 51 1.96 -1.97 14.46
CA LEU A 51 2.09 -1.49 13.08
C LEU A 51 3.52 -1.76 12.54
N GLY A 52 4.53 -1.54 13.39
CA GLY A 52 5.93 -1.73 13.04
C GLY A 52 6.33 -3.15 12.65
N LEU A 53 5.53 -4.18 12.96
CA LEU A 53 5.78 -5.55 12.47
C LEU A 53 5.47 -5.72 10.98
N TYR A 54 4.69 -4.79 10.40
CA TYR A 54 4.17 -4.87 9.03
C TYR A 54 4.62 -3.70 8.15
N THR A 55 5.35 -2.74 8.71
CA THR A 55 5.80 -1.52 8.02
C THR A 55 7.31 -1.32 8.20
N GLY A 56 7.90 -0.43 7.40
CA GLY A 56 9.34 -0.15 7.44
C GLY A 56 10.18 -1.41 7.24
N ASP A 57 11.14 -1.60 8.14
CA ASP A 57 12.02 -2.77 8.16
C ASP A 57 11.39 -3.98 8.89
N GLY A 58 10.21 -3.79 9.51
CA GLY A 58 9.55 -4.81 10.32
C GLY A 58 9.39 -6.18 9.66
N PRO A 59 8.93 -6.28 8.40
CA PRO A 59 8.81 -7.57 7.71
C PRO A 59 10.13 -8.34 7.57
N GLU A 60 11.28 -7.65 7.52
CA GLU A 60 12.61 -8.27 7.45
C GLU A 60 13.01 -8.88 8.79
N TYR A 61 12.72 -8.18 9.90
CA TYR A 61 13.17 -8.57 11.24
C TYR A 61 12.17 -9.43 12.01
N ALA A 62 10.88 -9.39 11.69
CA ALA A 62 9.83 -10.06 12.46
C ALA A 62 9.66 -11.54 12.12
N GLY A 63 10.15 -11.98 10.97
CA GLY A 63 9.90 -13.33 10.48
C GLY A 63 8.40 -13.62 10.36
N ARG A 64 7.98 -14.85 10.70
CA ARG A 64 6.56 -15.20 10.70
C ARG A 64 5.86 -14.67 11.94
N VAL A 65 4.91 -13.75 11.77
CA VAL A 65 4.17 -13.13 12.88
C VAL A 65 2.93 -13.94 13.24
N TYR A 66 2.82 -14.31 14.53
CA TYR A 66 1.62 -14.88 15.13
C TYR A 66 1.02 -13.92 16.14
N PHE A 67 -0.29 -13.88 16.20
CA PHE A 67 -1.04 -13.07 17.16
C PHE A 67 -1.70 -13.94 18.22
N ALA A 68 -1.57 -13.55 19.49
CA ALA A 68 -2.27 -14.15 20.62
C ALA A 68 -2.95 -13.04 21.45
N ASP A 69 -4.26 -13.18 21.65
CA ASP A 69 -5.06 -12.22 22.40
C ASP A 69 -4.92 -12.36 23.93
N LEU A 70 -4.27 -13.41 24.38
CA LEU A 70 -4.10 -13.78 25.79
C LEU A 70 -5.44 -13.90 26.57
N GLY A 71 -6.54 -14.12 25.87
CA GLY A 71 -7.88 -14.20 26.48
C GLY A 71 -8.42 -12.85 26.97
N VAL A 72 -7.88 -11.74 26.50
CA VAL A 72 -8.35 -10.40 26.86
C VAL A 72 -9.74 -10.17 26.25
N PRO A 73 -10.72 -9.68 27.03
CA PRO A 73 -12.07 -9.42 26.53
C PRO A 73 -12.07 -8.44 25.34
N SER A 74 -12.89 -8.73 24.32
CA SER A 74 -12.95 -7.94 23.10
C SER A 74 -13.43 -6.50 23.27
N ASP A 75 -14.12 -6.21 24.37
CA ASP A 75 -14.62 -4.88 24.71
C ASP A 75 -13.51 -3.84 24.98
N ILE A 76 -12.29 -4.28 25.36
CA ILE A 76 -11.16 -3.36 25.51
C ILE A 76 -10.80 -2.65 24.20
N TYR A 77 -11.09 -3.29 23.05
CA TYR A 77 -10.79 -2.70 21.74
C TYR A 77 -11.85 -1.69 21.27
N SER A 78 -13.02 -1.62 21.93
CA SER A 78 -14.15 -0.80 21.49
C SER A 78 -13.84 0.71 21.47
N ASN A 79 -12.90 1.16 22.30
CA ASN A 79 -12.51 2.56 22.41
C ASN A 79 -11.13 2.86 21.80
N LEU A 80 -10.53 1.87 21.12
CA LEU A 80 -9.23 2.03 20.49
C LEU A 80 -9.41 2.27 18.99
N LEU A 81 -8.83 3.36 18.50
CA LEU A 81 -8.74 3.61 17.07
C LEU A 81 -7.48 2.90 16.53
N ALA A 82 -7.69 1.90 15.67
CA ALA A 82 -6.58 1.27 14.99
C ALA A 82 -5.96 2.25 13.98
N SER A 83 -4.64 2.36 13.97
CA SER A 83 -3.90 3.23 13.02
C SER A 83 -3.97 2.70 11.59
N ALA A 84 -4.13 1.38 11.42
CA ALA A 84 -4.27 0.71 10.13
C ALA A 84 -5.03 -0.61 10.30
N SER A 85 -5.55 -1.14 9.20
CA SER A 85 -6.19 -2.44 9.15
C SER A 85 -5.42 -3.37 8.23
N CYS A 86 -5.19 -4.61 8.67
CA CYS A 86 -4.68 -5.65 7.79
C CYS A 86 -5.82 -6.12 6.87
N LEU A 87 -5.60 -6.02 5.57
CA LEU A 87 -6.61 -6.46 4.60
C LEU A 87 -6.65 -8.00 4.56
N ASP A 88 -7.85 -8.55 4.64
CA ASP A 88 -8.12 -9.97 4.47
C ASP A 88 -8.93 -10.20 3.20
N TYR A 89 -8.48 -11.16 2.37
CA TYR A 89 -9.15 -11.50 1.11
C TYR A 89 -10.60 -11.93 1.33
N GLY A 90 -10.88 -12.68 2.39
CA GLY A 90 -12.26 -13.13 2.70
C GLY A 90 -13.20 -11.96 2.94
N ALA A 91 -12.74 -10.95 3.68
CA ALA A 91 -13.50 -9.73 3.91
C ALA A 91 -13.67 -8.89 2.62
N LEU A 92 -12.60 -8.75 1.82
CA LEU A 92 -12.64 -8.04 0.53
C LEU A 92 -13.55 -8.74 -0.48
N ALA A 93 -13.52 -10.07 -0.55
CA ALA A 93 -14.33 -10.85 -1.48
C ALA A 93 -15.84 -10.65 -1.26
N GLN A 94 -16.28 -10.33 -0.04
CA GLN A 94 -17.68 -10.01 0.25
C GLN A 94 -18.16 -8.73 -0.46
N SER A 95 -17.25 -7.83 -0.83
CA SER A 95 -17.56 -6.62 -1.58
C SER A 95 -17.67 -6.89 -3.09
N LEU A 96 -17.23 -8.06 -3.58
CA LEU A 96 -17.31 -8.46 -4.98
C LEU A 96 -18.69 -9.06 -5.29
N VAL A 97 -19.67 -8.20 -5.52
CA VAL A 97 -21.04 -8.64 -5.85
C VAL A 97 -21.12 -9.04 -7.33
N PRO A 98 -21.82 -10.13 -7.68
CA PRO A 98 -22.05 -10.51 -9.07
C PRO A 98 -22.69 -9.36 -9.85
N ARG A 99 -22.19 -9.11 -11.06
CA ARG A 99 -22.73 -8.05 -11.93
C ARG A 99 -24.12 -8.41 -12.45
N ARG A 100 -25.01 -7.44 -12.53
CA ARG A 100 -26.31 -7.62 -13.18
C ARG A 100 -26.12 -7.81 -14.69
N LEU A 101 -26.98 -8.61 -15.32
CA LEU A 101 -26.91 -8.88 -16.76
C LEU A 101 -27.05 -7.62 -17.64
N ASN A 102 -27.76 -6.59 -17.15
CA ASN A 102 -27.94 -5.31 -17.82
C ASN A 102 -26.95 -4.22 -17.34
N ALA A 103 -25.90 -4.60 -16.61
CA ALA A 103 -24.90 -3.65 -16.17
C ALA A 103 -24.04 -3.15 -17.35
N HIS A 104 -23.67 -1.88 -17.31
CA HIS A 104 -22.77 -1.25 -18.28
C HIS A 104 -21.57 -0.64 -17.53
N LYS A 105 -20.52 -0.28 -18.27
CA LYS A 105 -19.25 0.20 -17.71
C LYS A 105 -19.38 1.32 -16.67
N ASN A 106 -20.32 2.26 -16.84
CA ASN A 106 -20.50 3.36 -15.90
C ASN A 106 -21.09 2.94 -14.53
N ASN A 107 -21.60 1.71 -14.39
CA ASN A 107 -22.11 1.19 -13.12
C ASN A 107 -21.01 0.68 -12.18
N HIS A 108 -19.76 0.57 -12.66
CA HIS A 108 -18.65 -0.06 -11.93
C HIS A 108 -17.51 0.91 -11.63
N GLY A 109 -17.81 2.20 -11.52
CA GLY A 109 -16.87 3.24 -11.16
C GLY A 109 -15.81 3.56 -12.20
N HIS A 110 -15.07 4.61 -11.92
CA HIS A 110 -14.00 5.13 -12.76
C HIS A 110 -12.72 5.27 -11.93
N VAL A 111 -11.69 4.52 -12.25
CA VAL A 111 -10.37 4.63 -11.63
C VAL A 111 -9.49 5.56 -12.45
N LEU A 112 -8.95 6.61 -11.83
CA LEU A 112 -7.91 7.46 -12.38
C LEU A 112 -6.57 7.05 -11.79
N VAL A 113 -5.63 6.66 -12.61
CA VAL A 113 -4.25 6.38 -12.20
C VAL A 113 -3.39 7.59 -12.55
N VAL A 114 -2.70 8.16 -11.55
CA VAL A 114 -1.86 9.36 -11.67
C VAL A 114 -0.40 9.00 -11.43
N GLY A 115 0.46 9.26 -12.41
CA GLY A 115 1.88 8.96 -12.33
C GLY A 115 2.53 8.78 -13.72
N GLY A 116 3.59 8.01 -13.79
CA GLY A 116 4.29 7.75 -15.06
C GLY A 116 5.07 8.95 -15.56
N ASP A 117 6.00 9.44 -14.75
CA ASP A 117 6.99 10.42 -15.19
C ASP A 117 7.89 9.85 -16.32
N LEU A 118 8.68 10.67 -16.98
CA LEU A 118 9.50 10.28 -18.10
C LEU A 118 10.32 9.02 -17.79
N GLY A 119 10.20 8.02 -18.66
CA GLY A 119 10.82 6.71 -18.48
C GLY A 119 10.14 5.77 -17.50
N MET A 120 9.06 6.19 -16.82
CA MET A 120 8.33 5.39 -15.82
C MET A 120 6.87 5.09 -16.21
N THR A 121 6.49 5.28 -17.45
CA THR A 121 5.13 5.02 -17.98
C THR A 121 4.68 3.56 -17.75
N GLY A 122 5.64 2.61 -17.71
CA GLY A 122 5.35 1.21 -17.42
C GLY A 122 4.63 0.99 -16.07
N ALA A 123 4.95 1.79 -15.06
CA ALA A 123 4.36 1.66 -13.72
C ALA A 123 2.86 2.02 -13.72
N VAL A 124 2.47 3.13 -14.34
CA VAL A 124 1.04 3.49 -14.46
C VAL A 124 0.29 2.51 -15.36
N MET A 125 0.93 1.98 -16.39
CA MET A 125 0.33 0.99 -17.28
C MET A 125 -0.01 -0.28 -16.51
N MET A 126 0.91 -0.81 -15.70
CA MET A 126 0.66 -1.99 -14.86
C MET A 126 -0.47 -1.74 -13.85
N ALA A 127 -0.49 -0.58 -13.22
CA ALA A 127 -1.54 -0.20 -12.27
C ALA A 127 -2.91 -0.06 -12.96
N ALA A 128 -2.95 0.54 -14.14
CA ALA A 128 -4.18 0.69 -14.93
C ALA A 128 -4.69 -0.66 -15.45
N GLU A 129 -3.82 -1.55 -15.90
CA GLU A 129 -4.18 -2.93 -16.26
C GLU A 129 -4.75 -3.69 -15.06
N ALA A 130 -4.11 -3.58 -13.89
CA ALA A 130 -4.60 -4.21 -12.66
C ALA A 130 -6.00 -3.70 -12.28
N ALA A 131 -6.24 -2.38 -12.35
CA ALA A 131 -7.57 -1.79 -12.11
C ALA A 131 -8.62 -2.32 -13.10
N LEU A 132 -8.27 -2.44 -14.37
CA LEU A 132 -9.15 -2.97 -15.42
C LEU A 132 -9.52 -4.43 -15.15
N PHE A 133 -8.51 -5.28 -14.83
CA PHE A 133 -8.73 -6.70 -14.53
C PHE A 133 -9.42 -6.92 -13.18
N ALA A 134 -9.22 -6.03 -12.21
CA ALA A 134 -9.98 -6.05 -10.96
C ALA A 134 -11.46 -5.68 -11.14
N GLY A 135 -11.82 -5.16 -12.32
CA GLY A 135 -13.22 -4.94 -12.71
C GLY A 135 -13.67 -3.48 -12.64
N ALA A 136 -12.78 -2.50 -12.67
CA ALA A 136 -13.19 -1.11 -12.86
C ALA A 136 -13.99 -0.95 -14.16
N GLY A 137 -15.05 -0.16 -14.12
CA GLY A 137 -15.89 0.10 -15.29
C GLY A 137 -15.22 0.98 -16.33
N LEU A 138 -14.47 1.97 -15.85
CA LEU A 138 -13.63 2.87 -16.63
C LEU A 138 -12.27 3.01 -15.96
N VAL A 139 -11.21 3.08 -16.76
CA VAL A 139 -9.86 3.36 -16.30
C VAL A 139 -9.27 4.50 -17.11
N SER A 140 -8.80 5.53 -16.44
CA SER A 140 -8.05 6.64 -17.04
C SER A 140 -6.66 6.72 -16.44
N VAL A 141 -5.72 7.22 -17.22
CA VAL A 141 -4.34 7.48 -16.79
C VAL A 141 -3.99 8.93 -17.05
N ALA A 142 -3.46 9.59 -16.05
CA ALA A 142 -2.83 10.91 -16.11
C ALA A 142 -1.32 10.73 -16.02
N THR A 143 -0.59 10.98 -17.09
CA THR A 143 0.84 10.66 -17.25
C THR A 143 1.55 11.72 -18.09
N ARG A 144 2.88 11.67 -18.15
CA ARG A 144 3.67 12.52 -19.04
C ARG A 144 3.77 12.02 -20.49
N ASP A 145 3.61 10.71 -20.70
CA ASP A 145 3.65 10.09 -22.03
C ASP A 145 2.60 9.00 -22.13
N VAL A 146 1.71 9.13 -23.10
CA VAL A 146 0.59 8.20 -23.34
C VAL A 146 0.92 7.13 -24.36
N SER A 147 2.01 7.24 -25.09
CA SER A 147 2.29 6.44 -26.29
C SER A 147 2.27 4.94 -26.03
N ALA A 148 2.95 4.50 -24.97
CA ALA A 148 3.04 3.09 -24.61
C ALA A 148 1.70 2.52 -24.14
N ILE A 149 0.88 3.32 -23.45
CA ILE A 149 -0.43 2.90 -22.95
C ILE A 149 -1.39 2.68 -24.10
N LEU A 150 -1.52 3.66 -24.99
CA LEU A 150 -2.43 3.60 -26.12
C LEU A 150 -2.05 2.50 -27.11
N ALA A 151 -0.77 2.21 -27.29
CA ALA A 151 -0.29 1.14 -28.16
C ALA A 151 -0.64 -0.27 -27.61
N ARG A 152 -0.67 -0.43 -26.27
CA ARG A 152 -0.87 -1.73 -25.64
C ARG A 152 -2.32 -1.97 -25.19
N ARG A 153 -3.01 -0.94 -24.70
CA ARG A 153 -4.34 -1.02 -24.11
C ARG A 153 -5.24 0.14 -24.57
N PRO A 154 -5.79 0.04 -25.78
CA PRO A 154 -6.63 1.10 -26.32
C PRO A 154 -7.94 1.32 -25.53
N GLU A 155 -8.34 0.38 -24.69
CA GLU A 155 -9.48 0.51 -23.78
C GLU A 155 -9.21 1.43 -22.59
N ILE A 156 -7.94 1.73 -22.27
CA ILE A 156 -7.55 2.67 -21.22
C ILE A 156 -7.50 4.09 -21.79
N MET A 157 -8.21 5.02 -21.17
CA MET A 157 -8.21 6.42 -21.55
C MET A 157 -6.97 7.12 -21.00
N ALA A 158 -5.97 7.39 -21.84
CA ALA A 158 -4.74 8.04 -21.41
C ALA A 158 -4.74 9.54 -21.78
N ARG A 159 -4.29 10.36 -20.85
CA ARG A 159 -4.17 11.82 -21.00
C ARG A 159 -2.78 12.28 -20.56
N GLU A 160 -2.12 13.03 -21.43
CA GLU A 160 -0.92 13.76 -21.06
C GLU A 160 -1.27 14.89 -20.11
N VAL A 161 -0.53 14.99 -19.00
CA VAL A 161 -0.72 16.02 -17.99
C VAL A 161 0.61 16.74 -17.77
N HIS A 162 0.67 17.96 -18.27
CA HIS A 162 1.79 18.89 -18.07
C HIS A 162 1.46 19.93 -17.00
N GLU A 163 0.17 20.23 -16.82
CA GLU A 163 -0.35 21.26 -15.90
C GLU A 163 -1.42 20.65 -14.99
N VAL A 164 -1.50 21.15 -13.75
CA VAL A 164 -2.43 20.64 -12.71
C VAL A 164 -3.90 20.84 -13.06
N ASP A 165 -4.24 21.85 -13.86
CA ASP A 165 -5.63 22.11 -14.23
C ASP A 165 -6.25 20.94 -15.03
N VAL A 166 -5.46 20.31 -15.89
CA VAL A 166 -5.90 19.10 -16.62
C VAL A 166 -6.16 17.96 -15.63
N LEU A 167 -5.34 17.84 -14.60
CA LEU A 167 -5.51 16.82 -13.57
C LEU A 167 -6.81 17.02 -12.77
N ARG A 168 -7.15 18.27 -12.40
CA ARG A 168 -8.40 18.59 -11.71
C ARG A 168 -9.62 18.13 -12.48
N GLU A 169 -9.65 18.36 -13.80
CA GLU A 169 -10.75 17.88 -14.65
C GLU A 169 -10.88 16.36 -14.60
N LEU A 170 -9.76 15.63 -14.60
CA LEU A 170 -9.76 14.18 -14.53
C LEU A 170 -10.21 13.66 -13.16
N ILE A 171 -9.74 14.28 -12.08
CA ILE A 171 -10.14 13.95 -10.70
C ILE A 171 -11.65 14.11 -10.52
N SER A 172 -12.24 15.19 -11.03
CA SER A 172 -13.69 15.46 -10.87
C SER A 172 -14.60 14.39 -11.47
N ARG A 173 -14.09 13.57 -12.38
CA ARG A 173 -14.81 12.48 -13.05
C ARG A 173 -14.51 11.10 -12.48
N ALA A 174 -13.48 10.98 -11.63
CA ALA A 174 -13.06 9.72 -11.04
C ALA A 174 -13.86 9.39 -9.78
N THR A 175 -14.11 8.12 -9.54
CA THR A 175 -14.64 7.62 -8.27
C THR A 175 -13.53 7.17 -7.33
N VAL A 176 -12.37 6.83 -7.89
CA VAL A 176 -11.16 6.44 -7.16
C VAL A 176 -9.95 7.04 -7.87
N VAL A 177 -9.05 7.63 -7.11
CA VAL A 177 -7.74 8.08 -7.60
C VAL A 177 -6.65 7.19 -7.01
N LEU A 178 -5.82 6.61 -7.88
CA LEU A 178 -4.63 5.86 -7.54
C LEU A 178 -3.42 6.73 -7.90
N LEU A 179 -2.74 7.25 -6.89
CA LEU A 179 -1.59 8.15 -7.05
C LEU A 179 -0.30 7.42 -6.72
N GLY A 180 0.74 7.63 -7.53
CA GLY A 180 2.11 7.25 -7.18
C GLY A 180 2.86 6.36 -8.15
N PRO A 181 2.24 5.42 -8.92
CA PRO A 181 3.00 4.54 -9.79
C PRO A 181 3.87 5.33 -10.78
N GLY A 182 5.19 5.25 -10.61
CA GLY A 182 6.14 5.99 -11.46
C GLY A 182 6.00 7.52 -11.40
N LEU A 183 5.50 8.08 -10.31
CA LEU A 183 5.29 9.53 -10.16
C LEU A 183 6.60 10.31 -10.11
N GLY A 184 7.68 9.66 -9.63
CA GLY A 184 8.95 10.32 -9.41
C GLY A 184 8.95 11.28 -8.23
N VAL A 185 10.11 11.91 -7.99
CA VAL A 185 10.31 12.89 -6.91
C VAL A 185 10.63 14.30 -7.45
N GLY A 186 10.52 14.49 -8.77
CA GLY A 186 10.74 15.76 -9.45
C GLY A 186 9.59 16.76 -9.21
N GLU A 187 9.74 17.97 -9.73
CA GLU A 187 8.76 19.05 -9.58
C GLU A 187 7.37 18.64 -10.11
N TRP A 188 7.32 17.98 -11.26
CA TRP A 188 6.07 17.50 -11.84
C TRP A 188 5.34 16.53 -10.93
N GLY A 189 6.03 15.51 -10.41
CA GLY A 189 5.45 14.52 -9.53
C GLY A 189 4.95 15.14 -8.22
N ARG A 190 5.71 16.08 -7.65
CA ARG A 190 5.30 16.83 -6.44
C ARG A 190 4.05 17.67 -6.68
N ALA A 191 4.00 18.41 -7.80
CA ALA A 191 2.84 19.23 -8.13
C ALA A 191 1.55 18.39 -8.27
N LEU A 192 1.63 17.21 -8.91
CA LEU A 192 0.49 16.30 -9.01
C LEU A 192 0.13 15.68 -7.66
N PHE A 193 1.11 15.34 -6.83
CA PHE A 193 0.89 14.82 -5.49
C PHE A 193 0.14 15.82 -4.62
N ASP A 194 0.61 17.06 -4.57
CA ASP A 194 0.01 18.14 -3.79
C ASP A 194 -1.42 18.44 -4.26
N GLU A 195 -1.66 18.43 -5.58
CA GLU A 195 -2.98 18.66 -6.16
C GLU A 195 -3.98 17.56 -5.78
N VAL A 196 -3.59 16.29 -5.87
CA VAL A 196 -4.47 15.19 -5.50
C VAL A 196 -4.83 15.25 -4.01
N LEU A 197 -3.88 15.54 -3.14
CA LEU A 197 -4.12 15.59 -1.69
C LEU A 197 -4.89 16.83 -1.23
N SER A 198 -4.78 17.96 -1.95
CA SER A 198 -5.51 19.18 -1.63
C SER A 198 -6.96 19.16 -2.13
N GLY A 199 -7.27 18.32 -3.10
CA GLY A 199 -8.62 18.17 -3.68
C GLY A 199 -9.46 17.06 -3.05
N THR A 200 -8.90 16.35 -2.05
CA THR A 200 -9.60 15.36 -1.23
C THR A 200 -9.85 15.94 0.16
#